data_8de25807bdc9f8bce989563728dc6e75
#
_entry.id   8de25807bdc9f8bce989563728dc6e75
#
_cell.length_a   1.000
_cell.length_b   1.000
_cell.length_c   1.000
_cell.angle_alpha   90.00
_cell.angle_beta   90.00
_cell.angle_gamma   90.00
#
_symmetry.space_group_name_H-M   'P 1'
#
loop_
_entity.id
_entity.type
_entity.pdbx_description
1 polymer ?
#
loop_
_entity_poly.entity_id
_entity_poly.type
_entity_poly.pdbx_seq_one_letter_code
_entity_poly.pdbx_strand_id
1 'polypeptide(L)'
;MANNRKNHNIPSEEENPLFHDTWKLLKNYRDAVWNLELAVQQVRNSFEIEFGSSIEEFLDSIYLAGADIGGTKLENYAKSIERSNKMLNLLNSAVDILRSKHKHGEQYYWILYYSYLSPQQLQNTDEIIEKLEPHITNISKRTYYRRRPEAVQALSSILWGYTSVSYTHLRAHETSL
;
A
#
# COMPACT_ATOMS: atom_id res chain seq x y z
N MET A 1 15.09 14.61 39.26
CA MET A 1 13.79 14.84 38.60
C MET A 1 13.85 14.22 37.22
N ALA A 2 13.27 13.06 37.04
CA ALA A 2 13.30 12.31 35.78
C ALA A 2 12.32 12.94 34.77
N ASN A 3 12.88 13.42 33.68
CA ASN A 3 12.15 14.05 32.58
C ASN A 3 11.44 12.95 31.76
N ASN A 4 10.20 12.64 32.13
CA ASN A 4 9.35 11.65 31.45
C ASN A 4 8.90 12.25 30.11
N ARG A 5 9.77 12.19 29.09
CA ARG A 5 9.39 12.44 27.71
C ARG A 5 8.44 11.30 27.32
N LYS A 6 7.15 11.58 27.36
CA LYS A 6 6.15 10.72 26.73
C LYS A 6 6.52 10.60 25.26
N ASN A 7 7.27 9.55 24.93
CA ASN A 7 7.38 9.08 23.56
C ASN A 7 5.95 8.91 23.06
N HIS A 8 5.63 9.53 21.93
CA HIS A 8 4.40 9.22 21.19
C HIS A 8 4.62 7.83 20.61
N ASN A 9 4.35 6.83 21.45
CA ASN A 9 4.60 5.44 21.16
C ASN A 9 3.75 5.02 19.96
N ILE A 10 4.43 4.67 18.89
CA ILE A 10 3.89 3.77 17.88
C ILE A 10 3.50 2.51 18.65
N PRO A 11 2.23 2.04 18.56
CA PRO A 11 1.79 0.82 19.23
C PRO A 11 2.71 -0.34 18.88
N SER A 12 3.02 -1.20 19.86
CA SER A 12 3.75 -2.42 19.59
C SER A 12 2.94 -3.38 18.70
N GLU A 13 3.59 -4.33 18.07
CA GLU A 13 2.93 -5.34 17.23
C GLU A 13 1.88 -6.14 18.03
N GLU A 14 2.16 -6.42 19.31
CA GLU A 14 1.26 -7.12 20.22
C GLU A 14 0.03 -6.27 20.61
N GLU A 15 0.22 -4.95 20.76
CA GLU A 15 -0.86 -4.03 21.14
C GLU A 15 -1.82 -3.73 19.98
N ASN A 16 -1.30 -3.61 18.76
CA ASN A 16 -2.12 -3.34 17.58
C ASN A 16 -1.50 -3.94 16.31
N PRO A 17 -1.72 -5.24 16.06
CA PRO A 17 -1.13 -5.93 14.91
C PRO A 17 -1.57 -5.34 13.56
N LEU A 18 -2.82 -4.88 13.42
CA LEU A 18 -3.32 -4.29 12.16
C LEU A 18 -2.66 -2.93 11.86
N PHE A 19 -2.40 -2.12 12.89
CA PHE A 19 -1.61 -0.90 12.74
C PHE A 19 -0.20 -1.23 12.25
N HIS A 20 0.42 -2.22 12.86
CA HIS A 20 1.79 -2.62 12.54
C HIS A 20 1.91 -3.15 11.12
N ASP A 21 0.97 -3.97 10.67
CA ASP A 21 0.91 -4.47 9.29
C ASP A 21 0.69 -3.35 8.28
N THR A 22 -0.19 -2.39 8.59
CA THR A 22 -0.39 -1.20 7.75
C THR A 22 0.90 -0.38 7.66
N TRP A 23 1.58 -0.20 8.77
CA TRP A 23 2.84 0.54 8.81
C TRP A 23 3.95 -0.17 8.02
N LYS A 24 4.05 -1.50 8.12
CA LYS A 24 4.95 -2.31 7.28
C LYS A 24 4.65 -2.13 5.79
N LEU A 25 3.37 -2.19 5.39
CA LEU A 25 2.95 -1.95 4.01
C LEU A 25 3.39 -0.57 3.51
N LEU A 26 3.12 0.48 4.29
CA LEU A 26 3.51 1.84 3.95
C LEU A 26 5.02 2.00 3.82
N LYS A 27 5.79 1.46 4.74
CA LYS A 27 7.27 1.53 4.70
C LYS A 27 7.87 0.84 3.48
N ASN A 28 7.25 -0.23 3.02
CA ASN A 28 7.71 -1.01 1.87
C ASN A 28 7.03 -0.58 0.55
N TYR A 29 6.16 0.43 0.57
CA TYR A 29 5.37 0.81 -0.60
C TYR A 29 6.24 1.18 -1.81
N ARG A 30 7.24 2.04 -1.63
CA ARG A 30 8.14 2.48 -2.72
C ARG A 30 8.91 1.31 -3.31
N ASP A 31 9.45 0.43 -2.46
CA ASP A 31 10.17 -0.76 -2.89
C ASP A 31 9.26 -1.73 -3.63
N ALA A 32 8.01 -1.88 -3.17
CA ALA A 32 7.02 -2.73 -3.83
C ALA A 32 6.65 -2.19 -5.22
N VAL A 33 6.45 -0.88 -5.36
CA VAL A 33 6.19 -0.23 -6.66
C VAL A 33 7.38 -0.41 -7.59
N TRP A 34 8.59 -0.10 -7.12
CA TRP A 34 9.82 -0.25 -7.90
C TRP A 34 10.05 -1.69 -8.36
N ASN A 35 9.91 -2.66 -7.44
CA ASN A 35 10.08 -4.08 -7.76
C ASN A 35 9.02 -4.58 -8.75
N LEU A 36 7.78 -4.08 -8.66
CA LEU A 36 6.72 -4.42 -9.60
C LEU A 36 7.05 -3.89 -11.00
N GLU A 37 7.48 -2.64 -11.12
CA GLU A 37 7.89 -2.04 -12.39
C GLU A 37 9.05 -2.81 -13.03
N LEU A 38 10.07 -3.15 -12.23
CA LEU A 38 11.20 -3.97 -12.71
C LEU A 38 10.75 -5.37 -13.15
N ALA A 39 9.89 -6.03 -12.38
CA ALA A 39 9.38 -7.36 -12.71
C ALA A 39 8.59 -7.34 -14.03
N VAL A 40 7.73 -6.35 -14.23
CA VAL A 40 7.00 -6.16 -15.49
C VAL A 40 7.95 -5.96 -16.65
N GLN A 41 8.96 -5.11 -16.47
CA GLN A 41 9.94 -4.83 -17.52
C GLN A 41 10.80 -6.06 -17.86
N GLN A 42 11.21 -6.83 -16.84
CA GLN A 42 11.96 -8.07 -17.04
C GLN A 42 11.14 -9.12 -17.80
N VAL A 43 9.88 -9.28 -17.48
CA VAL A 43 8.98 -10.21 -18.18
C VAL A 43 8.84 -9.80 -19.64
N ARG A 44 8.61 -8.50 -19.91
CA ARG A 44 8.51 -7.98 -21.27
C ARG A 44 9.78 -8.22 -22.08
N ASN A 45 10.93 -7.86 -21.52
CA ASN A 45 12.23 -8.04 -22.20
C ASN A 45 12.56 -9.51 -22.47
N SER A 46 12.34 -10.38 -21.48
CA SER A 46 12.60 -11.82 -21.62
C SER A 46 11.69 -12.43 -22.68
N PHE A 47 10.45 -11.98 -22.72
CA PHE A 47 9.46 -12.45 -23.68
C PHE A 47 9.83 -12.03 -25.12
N GLU A 48 10.20 -10.77 -25.31
CA GLU A 48 10.60 -10.26 -26.61
C GLU A 48 11.86 -10.95 -27.15
N ILE A 49 12.83 -11.26 -26.27
CA ILE A 49 14.04 -12.01 -26.64
C ILE A 49 13.71 -13.46 -27.01
N GLU A 50 12.82 -14.13 -26.28
CA GLU A 50 12.51 -15.55 -26.46
C GLU A 50 11.58 -15.78 -27.66
N PHE A 51 10.61 -14.91 -27.88
CA PHE A 51 9.54 -15.11 -28.86
C PHE A 51 9.60 -14.14 -30.06
N GLY A 52 10.44 -13.13 -30.01
CA GLY A 52 10.60 -12.15 -31.10
C GLY A 52 9.40 -11.22 -31.33
N SER A 53 8.46 -11.21 -30.38
CA SER A 53 7.27 -10.34 -30.39
C SER A 53 6.98 -9.79 -29.00
N SER A 54 6.20 -8.71 -28.92
CA SER A 54 5.77 -8.18 -27.63
C SER A 54 4.85 -9.17 -26.90
N ILE A 55 4.79 -9.06 -25.56
CA ILE A 55 3.90 -9.91 -24.74
C ILE A 55 2.44 -9.66 -25.11
N GLU A 56 2.08 -8.43 -25.46
CA GLU A 56 0.75 -8.04 -25.89
C GLU A 56 0.37 -8.74 -27.20
N GLU A 57 1.22 -8.72 -28.22
CA GLU A 57 1.00 -9.41 -29.49
C GLU A 57 0.90 -10.93 -29.33
N PHE A 58 1.70 -11.49 -28.43
CA PHE A 58 1.65 -12.91 -28.12
C PHE A 58 0.35 -13.30 -27.41
N LEU A 59 -0.08 -12.54 -26.39
CA LEU A 59 -1.34 -12.78 -25.69
C LEU A 59 -2.54 -12.69 -26.63
N ASP A 60 -2.53 -11.72 -27.55
CA ASP A 60 -3.55 -11.61 -28.60
C ASP A 60 -3.56 -12.84 -29.50
N SER A 61 -2.37 -13.34 -29.91
CA SER A 61 -2.26 -14.54 -30.73
C SER A 61 -2.75 -15.80 -30.03
N ILE A 62 -2.44 -15.96 -28.74
CA ILE A 62 -2.93 -17.08 -27.91
C ILE A 62 -4.45 -17.01 -27.74
N TYR A 63 -4.98 -15.83 -27.45
CA TYR A 63 -6.41 -15.64 -27.30
C TYR A 63 -7.16 -16.00 -28.59
N LEU A 64 -6.65 -15.56 -29.74
CA LEU A 64 -7.21 -15.90 -31.06
C LEU A 64 -7.09 -17.41 -31.38
N ALA A 65 -6.01 -18.06 -30.93
CA ALA A 65 -5.79 -19.48 -31.14
C ALA A 65 -6.53 -20.39 -30.15
N GLY A 66 -7.12 -19.83 -29.08
CA GLY A 66 -7.78 -20.60 -28.02
C GLY A 66 -6.83 -21.50 -27.20
N ALA A 67 -5.53 -21.16 -27.16
CA ALA A 67 -4.51 -21.93 -26.46
C ALA A 67 -4.51 -21.60 -24.97
N ASP A 68 -4.26 -22.63 -24.13
CA ASP A 68 -4.13 -22.49 -22.67
C ASP A 68 -2.65 -22.32 -22.28
N ILE A 69 -2.35 -21.31 -21.47
CA ILE A 69 -1.01 -21.05 -20.92
C ILE A 69 -0.84 -21.64 -19.50
N GLY A 70 -1.81 -22.44 -19.05
CA GLY A 70 -1.82 -23.04 -17.71
C GLY A 70 -0.56 -23.83 -17.39
N GLY A 71 0.00 -23.65 -16.18
CA GLY A 71 1.18 -24.36 -15.68
C GLY A 71 2.52 -23.86 -16.22
N THR A 72 2.55 -22.80 -17.01
CA THR A 72 3.80 -22.21 -17.53
C THR A 72 4.48 -21.27 -16.54
N LYS A 73 5.80 -21.02 -16.72
CA LYS A 73 6.52 -19.97 -15.97
C LYS A 73 5.88 -18.60 -16.18
N LEU A 74 5.39 -18.33 -17.37
CA LEU A 74 4.72 -17.07 -17.71
C LEU A 74 3.45 -16.87 -16.87
N GLU A 75 2.63 -17.92 -16.69
CA GLU A 75 1.45 -17.86 -15.81
C GLU A 75 1.83 -17.53 -14.37
N ASN A 76 2.88 -18.15 -13.83
CA ASN A 76 3.34 -17.90 -12.47
C ASN A 76 3.83 -16.46 -12.29
N TYR A 77 4.56 -15.90 -13.26
CA TYR A 77 4.97 -14.50 -13.26
C TYR A 77 3.77 -13.56 -13.34
N ALA A 78 2.83 -13.83 -14.24
CA ALA A 78 1.62 -13.03 -14.38
C ALA A 78 0.79 -13.00 -13.09
N LYS A 79 0.61 -14.14 -12.43
CA LYS A 79 -0.08 -14.24 -11.14
C LYS A 79 0.63 -13.47 -10.03
N SER A 80 1.96 -13.47 -9.99
CA SER A 80 2.75 -12.71 -8.99
C SER A 80 2.60 -11.21 -9.20
N ILE A 81 2.71 -10.75 -10.44
CA ILE A 81 2.51 -9.35 -10.84
C ILE A 81 1.09 -8.89 -10.50
N GLU A 82 0.09 -9.69 -10.86
CA GLU A 82 -1.31 -9.41 -10.58
C GLU A 82 -1.59 -9.26 -9.08
N ARG A 83 -1.03 -10.15 -8.25
CA ARG A 83 -1.18 -10.09 -6.78
C ARG A 83 -0.57 -8.81 -6.21
N SER A 84 0.63 -8.45 -6.64
CA SER A 84 1.30 -7.21 -6.20
C SER A 84 0.52 -5.97 -6.64
N ASN A 85 0.04 -5.95 -7.88
CA ASN A 85 -0.76 -4.86 -8.41
C ASN A 85 -2.10 -4.71 -7.66
N LYS A 86 -2.78 -5.80 -7.36
CA LYS A 86 -4.01 -5.80 -6.56
C LYS A 86 -3.79 -5.22 -5.16
N MET A 87 -2.68 -5.57 -4.50
CA MET A 87 -2.34 -5.04 -3.18
C MET A 87 -2.06 -3.52 -3.23
N LEU A 88 -1.29 -3.06 -4.21
CA LEU A 88 -1.01 -1.62 -4.38
C LEU A 88 -2.29 -0.84 -4.70
N ASN A 89 -3.16 -1.36 -5.55
CA ASN A 89 -4.44 -0.74 -5.88
C ASN A 89 -5.37 -0.68 -4.66
N LEU A 90 -5.39 -1.73 -3.84
CA LEU A 90 -6.16 -1.73 -2.59
C LEU A 90 -5.68 -0.65 -1.62
N LEU A 91 -4.36 -0.53 -1.45
CA LEU A 91 -3.76 0.50 -0.60
C LEU A 91 -4.09 1.91 -1.11
N ASN A 92 -3.91 2.16 -2.41
CA ASN A 92 -4.22 3.45 -3.02
C ASN A 92 -5.71 3.81 -2.87
N SER A 93 -6.60 2.86 -3.12
CA SER A 93 -8.04 3.05 -2.93
C SER A 93 -8.39 3.36 -1.48
N ALA A 94 -7.76 2.70 -0.50
CA ALA A 94 -7.98 2.98 0.90
C ALA A 94 -7.48 4.39 1.30
N VAL A 95 -6.36 4.84 0.73
CA VAL A 95 -5.84 6.21 0.93
C VAL A 95 -6.80 7.25 0.33
N ASP A 96 -7.38 7.00 -0.84
CA ASP A 96 -8.37 7.89 -1.46
C ASP A 96 -9.67 7.96 -0.64
N ILE A 97 -10.12 6.84 -0.09
CA ILE A 97 -11.26 6.80 0.84
C ILE A 97 -10.94 7.60 2.12
N LEU A 98 -9.76 7.40 2.69
CA LEU A 98 -9.29 8.17 3.85
C LEU A 98 -9.34 9.66 3.58
N ARG A 99 -8.77 10.09 2.45
CA ARG A 99 -8.74 11.49 2.02
C ARG A 99 -10.14 12.08 1.91
N SER A 100 -11.06 11.37 1.26
CA SER A 100 -12.38 11.88 0.91
C SER A 100 -13.42 11.77 2.03
N LYS A 101 -13.29 10.81 2.95
CA LYS A 101 -14.33 10.48 3.92
C LYS A 101 -13.96 10.78 5.38
N HIS A 102 -12.68 10.85 5.71
CA HIS A 102 -12.27 11.11 7.09
C HIS A 102 -12.27 12.62 7.39
N LYS A 103 -12.69 13.02 8.60
CA LYS A 103 -12.73 14.43 9.03
C LYS A 103 -11.39 15.19 8.92
N HIS A 104 -10.27 14.48 9.02
CA HIS A 104 -8.92 14.98 8.84
C HIS A 104 -8.26 14.40 7.58
N GLY A 105 -9.06 13.92 6.62
CA GLY A 105 -8.61 13.12 5.49
C GLY A 105 -7.56 13.81 4.63
N GLU A 106 -7.74 15.09 4.33
CA GLU A 106 -6.79 15.86 3.52
C GLU A 106 -5.42 15.99 4.22
N GLN A 107 -5.41 16.26 5.54
CA GLN A 107 -4.16 16.33 6.30
C GLN A 107 -3.46 14.97 6.39
N TYR A 108 -4.24 13.90 6.66
CA TYR A 108 -3.72 12.54 6.75
C TYR A 108 -3.18 12.05 5.41
N TYR A 109 -3.87 12.36 4.31
CA TYR A 109 -3.41 12.06 2.96
C TYR A 109 -2.02 12.64 2.70
N TRP A 110 -1.81 13.94 2.90
CA TRP A 110 -0.54 14.58 2.62
C TRP A 110 0.58 14.09 3.53
N ILE A 111 0.28 13.81 4.81
CA ILE A 111 1.25 13.22 5.74
C ILE A 111 1.67 11.82 5.25
N LEU A 112 0.73 10.95 4.87
CA LEU A 112 1.04 9.61 4.34
C LEU A 112 1.78 9.71 3.01
N TYR A 113 1.34 10.61 2.13
CA TYR A 113 1.94 10.79 0.81
C TYR A 113 3.42 11.13 0.90
N TYR A 114 3.79 12.20 1.59
CA TYR A 114 5.19 12.60 1.69
C TYR A 114 6.03 11.68 2.60
N SER A 115 5.43 11.02 3.57
CA SER A 115 6.16 10.06 4.42
C SER A 115 6.45 8.75 3.71
N TYR A 116 5.52 8.23 2.88
CA TYR A 116 5.58 6.85 2.39
C TYR A 116 5.27 6.66 0.90
N LEU A 117 4.34 7.42 0.31
CA LEU A 117 3.75 7.11 -1.00
C LEU A 117 4.38 7.88 -2.16
N SER A 118 4.97 9.06 -1.92
CA SER A 118 5.60 9.85 -2.98
C SER A 118 6.70 9.04 -3.67
N PRO A 119 6.85 9.15 -5.01
CA PRO A 119 7.86 8.41 -5.75
C PRO A 119 9.28 8.65 -5.23
N GLN A 120 9.57 9.91 -4.86
CA GLN A 120 10.85 10.28 -4.29
C GLN A 120 10.80 10.20 -2.77
N GLN A 121 11.71 9.44 -2.19
CA GLN A 121 11.91 9.41 -0.75
C GLN A 121 12.60 10.70 -0.29
N LEU A 122 11.97 11.39 0.67
CA LEU A 122 12.57 12.55 1.32
C LEU A 122 13.56 12.09 2.39
N GLN A 123 14.67 12.83 2.54
CA GLN A 123 15.81 12.37 3.33
C GLN A 123 15.57 12.52 4.84
N ASN A 124 14.81 13.54 5.23
CA ASN A 124 14.61 13.87 6.64
C ASN A 124 13.26 14.51 6.90
N THR A 125 12.93 14.68 8.17
CA THR A 125 11.64 15.25 8.60
C THR A 125 11.49 16.72 8.21
N ASP A 126 12.57 17.47 8.11
CA ASP A 126 12.50 18.89 7.74
C ASP A 126 12.04 19.05 6.30
N GLU A 127 12.55 18.26 5.39
CA GLU A 127 12.07 18.21 4.00
C GLU A 127 10.59 17.80 3.91
N ILE A 128 10.16 16.84 4.74
CA ILE A 128 8.74 16.46 4.79
C ILE A 128 7.88 17.63 5.25
N ILE A 129 8.30 18.36 6.28
CA ILE A 129 7.56 19.53 6.79
C ILE A 129 7.47 20.61 5.71
N GLU A 130 8.57 20.93 5.05
CA GLU A 130 8.61 21.89 3.94
C GLU A 130 7.60 21.53 2.83
N LYS A 131 7.52 20.25 2.46
CA LYS A 131 6.54 19.76 1.49
C LYS A 131 5.10 19.77 1.99
N LEU A 132 4.90 19.68 3.31
CA LEU A 132 3.57 19.72 3.93
C LEU A 132 3.02 21.15 4.11
N GLU A 133 3.88 22.17 4.25
CA GLU A 133 3.46 23.56 4.48
C GLU A 133 2.42 24.10 3.49
N PRO A 134 2.50 23.84 2.17
CA PRO A 134 1.47 24.27 1.22
C PRO A 134 0.10 23.61 1.43
N HIS A 135 0.05 22.45 2.08
CA HIS A 135 -1.15 21.63 2.25
C HIS A 135 -1.73 21.69 3.67
N ILE A 136 -0.90 21.99 4.66
CA ILE A 136 -1.30 21.98 6.07
C ILE A 136 -0.79 23.25 6.76
N THR A 137 -1.69 24.17 7.02
CA THR A 137 -1.36 25.44 7.66
C THR A 137 -0.69 25.24 9.01
N ASN A 138 0.43 25.91 9.25
CA ASN A 138 1.19 25.91 10.50
C ASN A 138 1.61 24.48 10.97
N ILE A 139 1.97 23.61 10.05
CA ILE A 139 2.52 22.30 10.39
C ILE A 139 3.86 22.47 11.14
N SER A 140 4.02 21.75 12.25
CA SER A 140 5.27 21.69 13.00
C SER A 140 5.74 20.23 13.11
N LYS A 141 7.02 20.01 13.43
CA LYS A 141 7.55 18.66 13.72
C LYS A 141 6.71 17.93 14.77
N ARG A 142 6.32 18.64 15.84
CA ARG A 142 5.47 18.07 16.91
C ARG A 142 4.13 17.63 16.35
N THR A 143 3.49 18.46 15.53
CA THR A 143 2.19 18.16 14.91
C THR A 143 2.33 16.98 13.95
N TYR A 144 3.36 16.96 13.13
CA TYR A 144 3.66 15.85 12.21
C TYR A 144 3.83 14.52 12.95
N TYR A 145 4.70 14.46 13.98
CA TYR A 145 4.94 13.23 14.73
C TYR A 145 3.71 12.72 15.48
N ARG A 146 2.82 13.62 15.90
CA ARG A 146 1.53 13.23 16.48
C ARG A 146 0.55 12.72 15.44
N ARG A 147 0.41 13.42 14.31
CA ARG A 147 -0.57 13.13 13.25
C ARG A 147 -0.21 11.90 12.41
N ARG A 148 1.05 11.59 12.26
CA ARG A 148 1.50 10.46 11.43
C ARG A 148 0.95 9.11 11.95
N PRO A 149 1.10 8.72 13.20
CA PRO A 149 0.50 7.49 13.71
C PRO A 149 -1.04 7.52 13.69
N GLU A 150 -1.67 8.69 13.90
CA GLU A 150 -3.12 8.84 13.76
C GLU A 150 -3.57 8.54 12.32
N ALA A 151 -2.84 9.03 11.31
CA ALA A 151 -3.12 8.77 9.90
C ALA A 151 -2.95 7.28 9.54
N VAL A 152 -1.90 6.63 10.04
CA VAL A 152 -1.69 5.17 9.84
C VAL A 152 -2.81 4.38 10.50
N GLN A 153 -3.24 4.74 11.70
CA GLN A 153 -4.36 4.09 12.38
C GLN A 153 -5.68 4.25 11.62
N ALA A 154 -5.96 5.44 11.11
CA ALA A 154 -7.16 5.69 10.31
C ALA A 154 -7.14 4.88 9.00
N LEU A 155 -6.00 4.80 8.33
CA LEU A 155 -5.82 3.97 7.14
C LEU A 155 -5.96 2.47 7.46
N SER A 156 -5.39 2.01 8.57
CA SER A 156 -5.52 0.63 9.06
C SER A 156 -6.99 0.23 9.23
N SER A 157 -7.80 1.11 9.81
CA SER A 157 -9.23 0.86 10.01
C SER A 157 -9.99 0.72 8.67
N ILE A 158 -9.57 1.41 7.63
CA ILE A 158 -10.17 1.30 6.30
C ILE A 158 -9.71 0.00 5.61
N LEU A 159 -8.41 -0.29 5.61
CA LEU A 159 -7.85 -1.48 4.96
C LEU A 159 -8.40 -2.78 5.53
N TRP A 160 -8.50 -2.88 6.85
CA TRP A 160 -8.82 -4.12 7.54
C TRP A 160 -10.24 -4.18 8.09
N GLY A 161 -10.96 -3.05 8.10
CA GLY A 161 -12.34 -2.98 8.59
C GLY A 161 -13.30 -3.89 7.80
N TYR A 162 -13.07 -4.04 6.50
CA TYR A 162 -13.86 -4.93 5.66
C TYR A 162 -13.65 -6.42 5.99
N THR A 163 -12.42 -6.81 6.31
CA THR A 163 -12.10 -8.20 6.68
C THR A 163 -12.66 -8.58 8.04
N SER A 164 -12.72 -7.66 9.01
CA SER A 164 -13.31 -7.93 10.33
C SER A 164 -14.83 -8.18 10.25
N VAL A 165 -15.53 -7.50 9.36
CA VAL A 165 -16.98 -7.71 9.12
C VAL A 165 -17.23 -9.06 8.45
N SER A 166 -16.39 -9.48 7.52
CA SER A 166 -16.51 -10.78 6.85
C SER A 166 -16.29 -11.96 7.80
N TYR A 167 -15.36 -11.85 8.75
CA TYR A 167 -15.11 -12.90 9.74
C TYR A 167 -16.24 -13.06 10.77
N THR A 168 -16.91 -11.97 11.15
CA THR A 168 -18.07 -12.04 12.07
C THR A 168 -19.29 -12.66 11.41
N HIS A 169 -19.52 -12.44 10.11
CA HIS A 169 -20.61 -13.08 9.39
C HIS A 169 -20.41 -14.59 9.18
N LEU A 170 -19.18 -15.03 8.95
CA LEU A 170 -18.89 -16.47 8.81
C LEU A 170 -19.06 -17.24 10.14
N ARG A 171 -18.69 -16.62 11.27
CA ARG A 171 -18.87 -17.25 12.58
C ARG A 171 -20.34 -17.34 13.03
N ALA A 172 -21.18 -16.43 12.59
CA ALA A 172 -22.62 -16.45 12.93
C ALA A 172 -23.39 -17.58 12.20
N HIS A 173 -22.87 -18.09 11.10
CA HIS A 173 -23.47 -19.23 10.38
C HIS A 173 -23.04 -20.61 10.88
N GLU A 174 -21.91 -20.71 11.60
CA GLU A 174 -21.43 -22.01 12.14
C GLU A 174 -22.03 -22.37 13.51
N THR A 175 -22.77 -21.48 14.16
CA THR A 175 -23.40 -21.74 15.46
C THR A 175 -24.91 -22.07 15.39
N SER A 176 -25.45 -22.31 14.20
CA SER A 176 -26.85 -22.69 13.99
C SER A 176 -27.01 -24.04 13.30
N LEU A 177 -26.38 -25.08 13.86
CA LEU A 177 -26.69 -26.50 13.60
C LEU A 177 -26.72 -27.27 14.89
#